data_9b7f57a16d1be2bbdf581d3ffd0f75e7
#
_entry.id   9b7f57a16d1be2bbdf581d3ffd0f75e7
#
_cell.length_a   1.000
_cell.length_b   1.000
_cell.length_c   1.000
_cell.angle_alpha   90.00
_cell.angle_beta   90.00
_cell.angle_gamma   90.00
#
_symmetry.space_group_name_H-M   'P 1'
#
loop_
_entity.id
_entity.type
_entity.pdbx_description
1 polymer ?
#
loop_
_entity_poly.entity_id
_entity_poly.type
_entity_poly.pdbx_seq_one_letter_code
_entity_poly.pdbx_strand_id
1 'polypeptide(L)'
;AQRTPAANIRNWCLARARHLDGSLDATRFNTHRINKRQILSGPISSAVSILRVLLEPTRAEGIDTHIAFNFSQGQKAGLHIRNCVAVPTDGSSATNSISCELAVWADILSGSTTLSQAIAASVLQIDGNTAHALRALDCFDVAGLRS
;
A
#
# COMPACT_ATOMS: atom_id res chain seq x y z
N ALA A 1 -4.03 26.93 -17.54
CA ALA A 1 -2.85 27.00 -16.67
C ALA A 1 -2.19 28.38 -16.69
N GLN A 2 -1.91 28.95 -17.87
CA GLN A 2 -1.22 30.25 -18.01
C GLN A 2 -1.99 31.45 -17.42
N ARG A 3 -3.32 31.35 -17.30
CA ARG A 3 -4.19 32.41 -16.76
C ARG A 3 -4.32 32.38 -15.24
N THR A 4 -3.77 31.38 -14.57
CA THR A 4 -3.86 31.25 -13.12
C THR A 4 -2.70 31.97 -12.43
N PRO A 5 -2.95 32.91 -11.51
CA PRO A 5 -1.90 33.63 -10.78
C PRO A 5 -1.19 32.74 -9.73
N ALA A 6 -1.87 31.71 -9.23
CA ALA A 6 -1.30 30.80 -8.26
C ALA A 6 -0.24 29.87 -8.89
N ALA A 7 1.02 30.09 -8.56
CA ALA A 7 2.16 29.37 -9.14
C ALA A 7 2.03 27.84 -8.98
N ASN A 8 1.59 27.38 -7.82
CA ASN A 8 1.46 25.94 -7.54
C ASN A 8 0.40 25.28 -8.44
N ILE A 9 -0.77 25.90 -8.58
CA ILE A 9 -1.85 25.37 -9.44
C ILE A 9 -1.41 25.39 -10.91
N ARG A 10 -0.78 26.48 -11.35
CA ARG A 10 -0.24 26.58 -12.71
C ARG A 10 0.80 25.50 -12.99
N ASN A 11 1.75 25.31 -12.09
CA ASN A 11 2.81 24.31 -12.25
C ASN A 11 2.24 22.88 -12.25
N TRP A 12 1.27 22.60 -11.40
CA TRP A 12 0.58 21.31 -11.38
C TRP A 12 -0.15 21.06 -12.71
N CYS A 13 -0.91 22.02 -13.23
CA CYS A 13 -1.60 21.90 -14.51
C CYS A 13 -0.63 21.72 -15.68
N LEU A 14 0.50 22.45 -15.69
CA LEU A 14 1.52 22.32 -16.73
C LEU A 14 2.23 20.95 -16.67
N ALA A 15 2.58 20.47 -15.47
CA ALA A 15 3.17 19.15 -15.29
C ALA A 15 2.21 18.05 -15.76
N ARG A 16 0.92 18.17 -15.41
CA ARG A 16 -0.09 17.21 -15.83
C ARG A 16 -0.31 17.23 -17.35
N ALA A 17 -0.33 18.40 -17.97
CA ALA A 17 -0.45 18.52 -19.42
C ALA A 17 0.73 17.83 -20.12
N ARG A 18 1.97 18.08 -19.68
CA ARG A 18 3.17 17.45 -20.22
C ARG A 18 3.23 15.94 -20.02
N HIS A 19 2.65 15.46 -18.92
CA HIS A 19 2.50 14.02 -18.70
C HIS A 19 1.51 13.41 -19.70
N LEU A 20 0.39 14.08 -19.96
CA LEU A 20 -0.65 13.62 -20.90
C LEU A 20 -0.20 13.68 -22.36
N ASP A 21 0.62 14.64 -22.76
CA ASP A 21 1.17 14.75 -24.11
C ASP A 21 2.45 13.92 -24.34
N GLY A 22 2.90 13.20 -23.29
CA GLY A 22 4.09 12.34 -23.35
C GLY A 22 5.44 13.08 -23.30
N SER A 23 5.45 14.41 -23.17
CA SER A 23 6.70 15.19 -23.10
C SER A 23 7.38 15.14 -21.72
N LEU A 24 6.69 14.62 -20.71
CA LEU A 24 7.20 14.40 -19.35
C LEU A 24 6.94 12.95 -18.91
N ASP A 25 7.99 12.17 -18.77
CA ASP A 25 7.90 10.91 -18.03
C ASP A 25 7.84 11.19 -16.53
N ALA A 26 6.64 11.06 -15.95
CA ALA A 26 6.40 11.27 -14.53
C ALA A 26 6.61 10.01 -13.68
N THR A 27 6.86 8.85 -14.29
CA THR A 27 7.00 7.56 -13.57
C THR A 27 8.10 7.61 -12.53
N ARG A 28 9.22 8.24 -12.83
CA ARG A 28 10.34 8.41 -11.89
C ARG A 28 10.01 9.27 -10.65
N PHE A 29 8.96 10.09 -10.72
CA PHE A 29 8.52 10.94 -9.59
C PHE A 29 7.46 10.26 -8.74
N ASN A 30 6.88 9.16 -9.23
CA ASN A 30 5.86 8.38 -8.53
C ASN A 30 6.47 7.25 -7.68
N THR A 31 7.79 7.12 -7.65
CA THR A 31 8.46 6.15 -6.79
C THR A 31 8.40 6.63 -5.34
N HIS A 32 7.55 5.99 -4.56
CA HIS A 32 7.54 6.16 -3.12
C HIS A 32 8.67 5.33 -2.51
N ARG A 33 9.62 5.99 -1.87
CA ARG A 33 10.68 5.27 -1.16
C ARG A 33 10.25 5.05 0.27
N ILE A 34 9.91 3.80 0.59
CA ILE A 34 9.67 3.40 1.97
C ILE A 34 10.97 2.85 2.53
N ASN A 35 11.45 3.49 3.58
CA ASN A 35 12.64 3.04 4.29
C ASN A 35 12.20 2.08 5.40
N LYS A 36 12.75 0.85 5.40
CA LYS A 36 12.53 -0.18 6.42
C LYS A 36 12.69 0.37 7.85
N ARG A 37 13.71 1.20 8.09
CA ARG A 37 13.96 1.80 9.40
C ARG A 37 12.81 2.68 9.87
N GLN A 38 12.20 3.44 8.97
CA GLN A 38 11.05 4.29 9.30
C GLN A 38 9.82 3.47 9.70
N ILE A 39 9.58 2.33 9.01
CA ILE A 39 8.49 1.42 9.36
C ILE A 39 8.72 0.84 10.75
N LEU A 40 9.93 0.35 11.04
CA LEU A 40 10.27 -0.29 12.30
C LEU A 40 10.26 0.67 13.50
N SER A 41 10.54 1.96 13.28
CA SER A 41 10.53 2.98 14.32
C SER A 41 9.19 3.72 14.49
N GLY A 42 8.27 3.54 13.56
CA GLY A 42 6.98 4.20 13.54
C GLY A 42 5.87 3.43 14.25
N PRO A 43 4.69 4.05 14.39
CA PRO A 43 3.51 3.34 14.89
C PRO A 43 3.10 2.23 13.93
N ILE A 44 2.65 1.10 14.45
CA ILE A 44 2.17 -0.05 13.65
C ILE A 44 1.04 0.34 12.69
N SER A 45 0.12 1.19 13.15
CA SER A 45 -0.95 1.71 12.31
C SER A 45 -0.42 2.40 11.04
N SER A 46 0.75 3.04 11.11
CA SER A 46 1.40 3.67 9.96
C SER A 46 1.93 2.64 8.96
N ALA A 47 2.44 1.49 9.44
CA ALA A 47 2.94 0.42 8.59
C ALA A 47 1.85 -0.23 7.71
N VAL A 48 0.59 -0.15 8.14
CA VAL A 48 -0.57 -0.64 7.38
C VAL A 48 -1.25 0.50 6.61
N SER A 49 -1.41 1.67 7.24
CA SER A 49 -2.11 2.80 6.62
C SER A 49 -1.41 3.37 5.39
N ILE A 50 -0.11 3.12 5.24
CA ILE A 50 0.64 3.51 4.03
C ILE A 50 0.08 2.85 2.75
N LEU A 51 -0.53 1.67 2.87
CA LEU A 51 -1.19 1.00 1.75
C LEU A 51 -2.28 1.86 1.10
N ARG A 52 -2.88 2.80 1.83
CA ARG A 52 -3.90 3.71 1.29
C ARG A 52 -3.44 4.52 0.08
N VAL A 53 -2.17 4.94 0.09
CA VAL A 53 -1.60 5.76 -1.00
C VAL A 53 -1.13 4.90 -2.17
N LEU A 54 -1.07 3.59 -1.99
CA LEU A 54 -0.63 2.63 -2.98
C LEU A 54 -1.79 1.89 -3.66
N LEU A 55 -3.02 2.14 -3.21
CA LEU A 55 -4.18 1.48 -3.78
C LEU A 55 -4.37 1.92 -5.23
N GLU A 56 -4.43 0.94 -6.12
CA GLU A 56 -4.80 1.11 -7.52
C GLU A 56 -6.33 0.95 -7.66
N PRO A 57 -7.07 2.04 -7.85
CA PRO A 57 -8.54 1.98 -7.84
C PRO A 57 -9.12 1.02 -8.87
N THR A 58 -8.49 0.92 -10.05
CA THR A 58 -8.94 0.01 -11.12
C THR A 58 -8.79 -1.47 -10.76
N ARG A 59 -7.78 -1.83 -9.95
CA ARG A 59 -7.60 -3.20 -9.44
C ARG A 59 -8.54 -3.50 -8.28
N ALA A 60 -8.94 -2.47 -7.54
CA ALA A 60 -9.81 -2.59 -6.38
C ALA A 60 -11.31 -2.61 -6.73
N GLU A 61 -11.66 -2.52 -8.01
CA GLU A 61 -13.05 -2.55 -8.45
C GLU A 61 -13.72 -3.89 -8.10
N GLY A 62 -14.88 -3.81 -7.45
CA GLY A 62 -15.64 -4.97 -6.99
C GLY A 62 -15.02 -5.71 -5.79
N ILE A 63 -13.97 -5.17 -5.15
CA ILE A 63 -13.40 -5.73 -3.92
C ILE A 63 -14.06 -5.07 -2.71
N ASP A 64 -14.59 -5.93 -1.83
CA ASP A 64 -14.99 -5.57 -0.46
C ASP A 64 -14.36 -6.58 0.49
N THR A 65 -13.24 -6.20 1.11
CA THR A 65 -12.44 -7.11 1.92
C THR A 65 -11.84 -6.38 3.11
N HIS A 66 -12.05 -6.94 4.29
CA HIS A 66 -11.43 -6.47 5.52
C HIS A 66 -10.31 -7.43 5.94
N ILE A 67 -9.11 -6.91 6.14
CA ILE A 67 -7.91 -7.65 6.50
C ILE A 67 -7.37 -7.11 7.82
N ALA A 68 -7.14 -8.01 8.79
CA ALA A 68 -6.36 -7.71 9.98
C ALA A 68 -4.88 -8.04 9.75
N PHE A 69 -4.02 -7.21 10.27
CA PHE A 69 -2.57 -7.42 10.32
C PHE A 69 -2.18 -7.66 11.78
N ASN A 70 -1.71 -8.86 12.06
CA ASN A 70 -1.26 -9.29 13.37
C ASN A 70 0.27 -9.34 13.37
N PHE A 71 0.88 -8.45 14.11
CA PHE A 71 2.33 -8.44 14.29
C PHE A 71 2.70 -9.07 15.64
N SER A 72 3.95 -9.46 15.79
CA SER A 72 4.48 -9.95 17.06
C SER A 72 4.20 -8.96 18.20
N GLN A 73 4.18 -9.46 19.42
CA GLN A 73 3.88 -8.71 20.65
C GLN A 73 2.44 -8.21 20.77
N GLY A 74 1.50 -8.83 20.04
CA GLY A 74 0.07 -8.52 20.14
C GLY A 74 -0.34 -7.21 19.44
N GLN A 75 0.54 -6.64 18.64
CA GLN A 75 0.27 -5.42 17.89
C GLN A 75 -0.62 -5.74 16.69
N LYS A 76 -1.70 -4.99 16.54
CA LYS A 76 -2.71 -5.20 15.49
C LYS A 76 -3.02 -3.90 14.76
N ALA A 77 -3.32 -4.05 13.48
CA ALA A 77 -3.90 -3.00 12.65
C ALA A 77 -4.82 -3.65 11.62
N GLY A 78 -5.69 -2.89 10.99
CA GLY A 78 -6.57 -3.41 9.95
C GLY A 78 -6.68 -2.47 8.76
N LEU A 79 -7.16 -3.03 7.66
CA LEU A 79 -7.44 -2.31 6.44
C LEU A 79 -8.71 -2.86 5.80
N HIS A 80 -9.68 -2.00 5.54
CA HIS A 80 -10.88 -2.35 4.82
C HIS A 80 -10.82 -1.73 3.42
N ILE A 81 -10.78 -2.57 2.40
CA ILE A 81 -10.85 -2.17 0.99
C ILE A 81 -12.29 -2.27 0.58
N ARG A 82 -12.89 -1.16 0.18
CA ARG A 82 -14.29 -1.07 -0.25
C ARG A 82 -14.48 0.12 -1.16
N ASN A 83 -15.29 -0.01 -2.21
CA ASN A 83 -15.58 1.06 -3.16
C ASN A 83 -14.32 1.75 -3.72
N CYS A 84 -13.30 0.96 -4.05
CA CYS A 84 -12.00 1.44 -4.54
C CYS A 84 -11.26 2.37 -3.56
N VAL A 85 -11.54 2.25 -2.26
CA VAL A 85 -10.87 3.01 -1.19
C VAL A 85 -10.37 2.04 -0.13
N ALA A 86 -9.18 2.29 0.40
CA ALA A 86 -8.64 1.56 1.55
C ALA A 86 -8.76 2.40 2.81
N VAL A 87 -9.48 1.90 3.81
CA VAL A 87 -9.73 2.58 5.08
C VAL A 87 -9.02 1.84 6.22
N PRO A 88 -8.13 2.49 6.97
CA PRO A 88 -7.54 1.89 8.15
C PRO A 88 -8.58 1.60 9.22
N THR A 89 -8.42 0.46 9.90
CA THR A 89 -9.26 0.00 10.99
C THR A 89 -8.37 -0.59 12.10
N ASP A 90 -8.99 -1.05 13.18
CA ASP A 90 -8.30 -1.83 14.22
C ASP A 90 -8.19 -3.33 13.89
N GLY A 91 -8.82 -3.79 12.79
CA GLY A 91 -8.85 -5.19 12.39
C GLY A 91 -9.83 -6.07 13.15
N SER A 92 -10.60 -5.53 14.09
CA SER A 92 -11.46 -6.34 14.98
C SER A 92 -12.59 -7.08 14.26
N SER A 93 -13.07 -6.55 13.14
CA SER A 93 -14.15 -7.15 12.33
C SER A 93 -13.64 -7.79 11.03
N ALA A 94 -12.33 -8.01 10.91
CA ALA A 94 -11.76 -8.59 9.71
C ALA A 94 -12.07 -10.09 9.58
N THR A 95 -12.41 -10.51 8.37
CA THR A 95 -12.66 -11.93 8.03
C THR A 95 -11.40 -12.66 7.58
N ASN A 96 -10.36 -11.90 7.22
CA ASN A 96 -9.06 -12.42 6.84
C ASN A 96 -8.00 -11.78 7.73
N SER A 97 -6.95 -12.53 8.05
CA SER A 97 -5.82 -11.97 8.78
C SER A 97 -4.48 -12.37 8.18
N ILE A 98 -3.53 -11.48 8.32
CA ILE A 98 -2.13 -11.67 7.93
C ILE A 98 -1.31 -11.59 9.22
N SER A 99 -0.53 -12.63 9.47
CA SER A 99 0.32 -12.74 10.65
C SER A 99 1.78 -12.84 10.24
N CYS A 100 2.61 -11.93 10.70
CA CYS A 100 4.06 -11.93 10.45
C CYS A 100 4.79 -11.02 11.45
N GLU A 101 6.12 -11.11 11.46
CA GLU A 101 6.96 -10.12 12.13
C GLU A 101 6.89 -8.77 11.42
N LEU A 102 6.92 -7.67 12.17
CA LEU A 102 6.94 -6.32 11.57
C LEU A 102 8.15 -6.12 10.63
N ALA A 103 9.27 -6.79 10.92
CA ALA A 103 10.45 -6.75 10.07
C ALA A 103 10.18 -7.37 8.69
N VAL A 104 9.45 -8.50 8.64
CA VAL A 104 9.04 -9.16 7.38
C VAL A 104 8.11 -8.24 6.57
N TRP A 105 7.14 -7.62 7.24
CA TRP A 105 6.24 -6.68 6.61
C TRP A 105 6.99 -5.45 6.05
N ALA A 106 7.97 -4.94 6.80
CA ALA A 106 8.83 -3.84 6.36
C ALA A 106 9.71 -4.23 5.16
N ASP A 107 10.18 -5.48 5.08
CA ASP A 107 10.91 -6.00 3.92
C ASP A 107 10.02 -6.10 2.67
N ILE A 108 8.75 -6.47 2.83
CA ILE A 108 7.78 -6.48 1.74
C ILE A 108 7.53 -5.05 1.23
N LEU A 109 7.24 -4.11 2.13
CA LEU A 109 6.97 -2.72 1.78
C LEU A 109 8.19 -2.00 1.17
N SER A 110 9.40 -2.35 1.59
CA SER A 110 10.65 -1.79 1.01
C SER A 110 11.09 -2.49 -0.28
N GLY A 111 10.41 -3.58 -0.68
CA GLY A 111 10.73 -4.35 -1.87
C GLY A 111 11.93 -5.29 -1.72
N SER A 112 12.45 -5.47 -0.50
CA SER A 112 13.54 -6.42 -0.22
C SER A 112 13.09 -7.87 -0.34
N THR A 113 11.79 -8.13 -0.13
CA THR A 113 11.14 -9.44 -0.27
C THR A 113 9.78 -9.26 -0.93
N THR A 114 9.30 -10.30 -1.60
CA THR A 114 7.92 -10.31 -2.13
C THR A 114 6.98 -11.03 -1.19
N LEU A 115 5.67 -10.72 -1.28
CA LEU A 115 4.64 -11.40 -0.51
C LEU A 115 4.70 -12.94 -0.74
N SER A 116 4.86 -13.37 -2.00
CA SER A 116 4.96 -14.79 -2.36
C SER A 116 6.18 -15.46 -1.75
N GLN A 117 7.33 -14.78 -1.70
CA GLN A 117 8.53 -15.30 -1.05
C GLN A 117 8.36 -15.44 0.47
N ALA A 118 7.71 -14.45 1.11
CA ALA A 118 7.45 -14.50 2.55
C ALA A 118 6.49 -15.65 2.92
N ILE A 119 5.47 -15.93 2.10
CA ILE A 119 4.55 -17.05 2.27
C ILE A 119 5.30 -18.38 2.07
N ALA A 120 6.08 -18.51 0.99
CA ALA A 120 6.85 -19.73 0.71
C ALA A 120 7.87 -20.05 1.80
N ALA A 121 8.47 -19.03 2.41
CA ALA A 121 9.38 -19.18 3.56
C ALA A 121 8.65 -19.42 4.89
N SER A 122 7.33 -19.45 4.91
CA SER A 122 6.49 -19.60 6.13
C SER A 122 6.73 -18.51 7.19
N VAL A 123 7.26 -17.34 6.79
CA VAL A 123 7.46 -16.17 7.67
C VAL A 123 6.27 -15.21 7.64
N LEU A 124 5.31 -15.44 6.75
CA LEU A 124 4.03 -14.78 6.68
C LEU A 124 2.93 -15.82 6.50
N GLN A 125 1.90 -15.72 7.33
CA GLN A 125 0.74 -16.60 7.29
C GLN A 125 -0.52 -15.80 7.00
N ILE A 126 -1.43 -16.40 6.24
CA ILE A 126 -2.73 -15.83 5.91
C ILE A 126 -3.80 -16.78 6.45
N ASP A 127 -4.65 -16.30 7.35
CA ASP A 127 -5.80 -17.01 7.86
C ASP A 127 -7.08 -16.48 7.22
N GLY A 128 -8.06 -17.37 7.02
CA GLY A 128 -9.30 -17.07 6.32
C GLY A 128 -9.26 -17.47 4.85
N ASN A 129 -9.90 -16.71 3.98
CA ASN A 129 -9.88 -16.97 2.54
C ASN A 129 -8.60 -16.41 1.92
N THR A 130 -7.57 -17.26 1.80
CA THR A 130 -6.25 -16.88 1.29
C THR A 130 -6.33 -16.29 -0.13
N ALA A 131 -7.12 -16.87 -1.03
CA ALA A 131 -7.24 -16.36 -2.39
C ALA A 131 -7.85 -14.96 -2.42
N HIS A 132 -8.83 -14.71 -1.57
CA HIS A 132 -9.47 -13.39 -1.46
C HIS A 132 -8.53 -12.35 -0.83
N ALA A 133 -7.79 -12.72 0.20
CA ALA A 133 -6.79 -11.86 0.83
C ALA A 133 -5.66 -11.49 -0.15
N LEU A 134 -5.14 -12.46 -0.91
CA LEU A 134 -4.12 -12.22 -1.92
C LEU A 134 -4.61 -11.30 -3.03
N ARG A 135 -5.84 -11.52 -3.53
CA ARG A 135 -6.44 -10.63 -4.53
C ARG A 135 -6.58 -9.21 -4.01
N ALA A 136 -6.95 -9.04 -2.76
CA ALA A 136 -7.05 -7.72 -2.13
C ALA A 136 -5.67 -7.05 -1.97
N LEU A 137 -4.63 -7.81 -1.62
CA LEU A 137 -3.26 -7.30 -1.52
C LEU A 137 -2.65 -6.95 -2.88
N ASP A 138 -3.07 -7.63 -3.96
CA ASP A 138 -2.63 -7.32 -5.33
C ASP A 138 -3.17 -5.97 -5.86
N CYS A 139 -4.14 -5.38 -5.15
CA CYS A 139 -4.63 -4.05 -5.48
C CYS A 139 -3.65 -2.92 -5.12
N PHE A 140 -2.59 -3.20 -4.40
CA PHE A 140 -1.61 -2.20 -3.99
C PHE A 140 -0.37 -2.24 -4.88
N ASP A 141 0.03 -1.08 -5.38
CA ASP A 141 1.28 -0.93 -6.14
C ASP A 141 2.50 -0.89 -5.20
N VAL A 142 2.77 -2.04 -4.58
CA VAL A 142 3.94 -2.19 -3.71
C VAL A 142 5.25 -2.12 -4.52
N ALA A 143 5.20 -2.43 -5.81
CA ALA A 143 6.38 -2.34 -6.68
C ALA A 143 6.83 -0.89 -6.90
N GLY A 144 5.92 0.09 -6.85
CA GLY A 144 6.23 1.52 -6.89
C GLY A 144 7.00 2.04 -5.67
N LEU A 145 7.12 1.22 -4.61
CA LEU A 145 7.85 1.57 -3.38
C LEU A 145 9.34 1.22 -3.40
N ARG A 146 9.84 0.66 -4.49
CA ARG A 146 11.25 0.23 -4.58
C ARG A 146 12.19 1.41 -4.46
N SER A 147 13.08 1.33 -3.48
CA SER A 147 14.22 2.24 -3.30
C SER A 147 15.30 1.98 -4.34
#